data_788b77a65e1966972cd3e946fd7c0002
#
_entry.id   788b77a65e1966972cd3e946fd7c0002
#
_cell.length_a   1.000
_cell.length_b   1.000
_cell.length_c   1.000
_cell.angle_alpha   90.00
_cell.angle_beta   90.00
_cell.angle_gamma   90.00
#
_symmetry.space_group_name_H-M   'P 1'
#
loop_
_entity.id
_entity.type
_entity.pdbx_description
1 polymer ?
#
loop_
_entity_poly.entity_id
_entity_poly.type
_entity_poly.pdbx_seq_one_letter_code
_entity_poly.pdbx_strand_id
1 'polypeptide(L)'
;MISNLISLENISLVRQDKEIINNYSLQINQKQKYNIYGENGSGKTSLLKIIAGITEPTKGEIHSDPSFDMNKDIFYIGHKYGLKNELTVYQNLEYALNFANNDDHTSIESELEEYSMKKYINTQVRYLSHGQKKIISLIQLTLISNKLWLLDEPFTGLDKIKIDLLLSKMDKHVSNMGSIVITSHNVKENFDNIKLC
;
A
#
# COMPACT_ATOMS: atom_id res chain seq x y z
N MET A 1 -10.75 -13.38 18.42
CA MET A 1 -10.94 -11.92 18.59
C MET A 1 -10.18 -11.23 17.47
N ILE A 2 -10.78 -10.21 16.82
CA ILE A 2 -10.10 -9.37 15.82
C ILE A 2 -9.18 -8.45 16.63
N SER A 3 -7.86 -8.49 16.40
CA SER A 3 -6.92 -7.60 17.09
C SER A 3 -6.83 -6.26 16.36
N ASN A 4 -6.73 -5.18 17.13
CA ASN A 4 -6.44 -3.85 16.61
C ASN A 4 -4.95 -3.77 16.27
N LEU A 5 -4.60 -3.43 15.03
CA LEU A 5 -3.22 -3.26 14.59
C LEU A 5 -2.70 -1.87 14.90
N ILE A 6 -3.48 -0.84 14.53
CA ILE A 6 -3.12 0.57 14.69
C ILE A 6 -4.36 1.37 15.07
N SER A 7 -4.21 2.25 16.07
CA SER A 7 -5.19 3.27 16.43
C SER A 7 -4.61 4.66 16.20
N LEU A 8 -5.36 5.48 15.51
CA LEU A 8 -5.12 6.92 15.36
C LEU A 8 -6.11 7.65 16.28
N GLU A 9 -5.63 8.54 17.13
CA GLU A 9 -6.44 9.28 18.08
C GLU A 9 -6.25 10.79 17.90
N ASN A 10 -7.36 11.49 17.56
CA ASN A 10 -7.43 12.95 17.41
C ASN A 10 -6.35 13.53 16.49
N ILE A 11 -6.02 12.83 15.42
CA ILE A 11 -4.98 13.21 14.46
C ILE A 11 -5.36 14.50 13.75
N SER A 12 -4.47 15.50 13.82
CA SER A 12 -4.55 16.71 12.99
C SER A 12 -3.23 16.93 12.25
N LEU A 13 -3.34 17.44 11.03
CA LEU A 13 -2.19 17.80 10.20
C LEU A 13 -2.37 19.19 9.62
N VAL A 14 -1.43 20.09 9.91
CA VAL A 14 -1.34 21.44 9.35
C VAL A 14 -0.10 21.53 8.46
N ARG A 15 -0.23 22.07 7.25
CA ARG A 15 0.87 22.36 6.33
C ARG A 15 0.70 23.75 5.72
N GLN A 16 1.73 24.59 5.80
CA GLN A 16 1.69 25.96 5.28
C GLN A 16 0.43 26.72 5.72
N ASP A 17 0.16 26.71 7.02
CA ASP A 17 -1.00 27.31 7.69
C ASP A 17 -2.38 26.82 7.21
N LYS A 18 -2.41 25.75 6.40
CA LYS A 18 -3.64 25.09 5.98
C LYS A 18 -3.83 23.80 6.77
N GLU A 19 -4.98 23.67 7.39
CA GLU A 19 -5.41 22.42 8.03
C GLU A 19 -5.80 21.42 6.95
N ILE A 20 -5.07 20.30 6.91
CA ILE A 20 -5.27 19.21 5.92
C ILE A 20 -6.12 18.10 6.53
N ILE A 21 -5.91 17.80 7.81
CA ILE A 21 -6.65 16.80 8.57
C ILE A 21 -6.98 17.44 9.91
N ASN A 22 -8.23 17.32 10.35
CA ASN A 22 -8.70 17.90 11.61
C ASN A 22 -9.35 16.84 12.49
N ASN A 23 -8.77 16.63 13.68
CA ASN A 23 -9.31 15.82 14.77
C ASN A 23 -9.85 14.45 14.29
N TYR A 24 -9.05 13.72 13.51
CA TYR A 24 -9.45 12.48 12.89
C TYR A 24 -9.01 11.27 13.71
N SER A 25 -9.92 10.33 13.95
CA SER A 25 -9.64 9.08 14.65
C SER A 25 -10.03 7.88 13.80
N LEU A 26 -9.20 6.83 13.81
CA LEU A 26 -9.41 5.62 13.03
C LEU A 26 -8.78 4.42 13.75
N GLN A 27 -9.46 3.28 13.72
CA GLN A 27 -8.90 1.99 14.14
C GLN A 27 -8.74 1.08 12.93
N ILE A 28 -7.54 0.53 12.77
CA ILE A 28 -7.22 -0.44 11.74
C ILE A 28 -7.09 -1.81 12.40
N ASN A 29 -8.05 -2.66 12.12
CA ASN A 29 -8.11 -4.00 12.68
C ASN A 29 -7.53 -5.03 11.71
N GLN A 30 -7.10 -6.16 12.26
CA GLN A 30 -6.63 -7.30 11.48
C GLN A 30 -7.74 -7.88 10.60
N LYS A 31 -7.39 -8.44 9.45
CA LYS A 31 -8.31 -9.07 8.48
C LYS A 31 -9.37 -8.14 7.88
N GLN A 32 -9.09 -6.86 7.78
CA GLN A 32 -10.03 -5.89 7.21
C GLN A 32 -9.45 -5.16 6.01
N LYS A 33 -10.34 -4.72 5.14
CA LYS A 33 -10.04 -3.86 3.98
C LYS A 33 -10.73 -2.52 4.16
N TYR A 34 -9.96 -1.45 4.27
CA TYR A 34 -10.44 -0.08 4.41
C TYR A 34 -10.23 0.70 3.12
N ASN A 35 -11.20 1.50 2.74
CA ASN A 35 -11.10 2.46 1.65
C ASN A 35 -11.31 3.87 2.18
N ILE A 36 -10.27 4.67 2.26
CA ILE A 36 -10.34 6.08 2.58
C ILE A 36 -10.64 6.84 1.29
N TYR A 37 -11.85 7.40 1.17
CA TYR A 37 -12.26 8.08 -0.05
C TYR A 37 -12.62 9.55 0.19
N GLY A 38 -12.56 10.36 -0.87
CA GLY A 38 -12.87 11.79 -0.82
C GLY A 38 -12.30 12.53 -2.02
N GLU A 39 -12.54 13.82 -2.07
CA GLU A 39 -12.08 14.69 -3.17
C GLU A 39 -10.56 14.82 -3.24
N ASN A 40 -10.06 15.36 -4.36
CA ASN A 40 -8.65 15.69 -4.50
C ASN A 40 -8.27 16.77 -3.47
N GLY A 41 -7.16 16.56 -2.79
CA GLY A 41 -6.67 17.48 -1.77
C GLY A 41 -7.31 17.32 -0.38
N SER A 42 -8.24 16.36 -0.17
CA SER A 42 -8.85 16.11 1.15
C SER A 42 -7.90 15.48 2.19
N GLY A 43 -6.64 15.22 1.85
CA GLY A 43 -5.64 14.70 2.79
C GLY A 43 -5.45 13.19 2.79
N LYS A 44 -6.09 12.42 1.88
CA LYS A 44 -5.99 10.94 1.80
C LYS A 44 -4.56 10.42 1.81
N THR A 45 -3.74 10.91 0.88
CA THR A 45 -2.31 10.56 0.81
C THR A 45 -1.55 10.96 2.08
N SER A 46 -1.93 12.09 2.69
CA SER A 46 -1.30 12.56 3.94
C SER A 46 -1.65 11.65 5.11
N LEU A 47 -2.92 11.24 5.22
CA LEU A 47 -3.36 10.29 6.24
C LEU A 47 -2.67 8.92 6.07
N LEU A 48 -2.57 8.44 4.83
CA LEU A 48 -1.86 7.18 4.55
C LEU A 48 -0.38 7.25 4.96
N LYS A 49 0.28 8.40 4.72
CA LYS A 49 1.67 8.62 5.18
C LYS A 49 1.82 8.72 6.69
N ILE A 50 0.81 9.23 7.39
CA ILE A 50 0.78 9.25 8.85
C ILE A 50 0.66 7.82 9.37
N ILE A 51 -0.26 7.01 8.83
CA ILE A 51 -0.40 5.60 9.18
C ILE A 51 0.91 4.82 8.90
N ALA A 52 1.60 5.16 7.82
CA ALA A 52 2.89 4.53 7.45
C ALA A 52 4.08 5.02 8.31
N GLY A 53 3.90 5.95 9.24
CA GLY A 53 5.01 6.54 10.01
C GLY A 53 5.96 7.43 9.20
N ILE A 54 5.60 7.79 7.95
CA ILE A 54 6.42 8.63 7.05
C ILE A 54 6.25 10.13 7.38
N THR A 55 5.11 10.50 7.93
CA THR A 55 4.78 11.88 8.29
C THR A 55 4.24 11.89 9.72
N GLU A 56 4.81 12.71 10.57
CA GLU A 56 4.27 12.94 11.91
C GLU A 56 3.04 13.84 11.85
N PRO A 57 1.97 13.54 12.62
CA PRO A 57 0.84 14.44 12.76
C PRO A 57 1.25 15.70 13.54
N THR A 58 0.53 16.81 13.34
CA THR A 58 0.75 18.04 14.11
C THR A 58 0.18 17.91 15.54
N LYS A 59 -0.90 17.12 15.69
CA LYS A 59 -1.54 16.78 16.98
C LYS A 59 -2.10 15.36 16.89
N GLY A 60 -2.37 14.79 18.08
CA GLY A 60 -2.89 13.43 18.22
C GLY A 60 -1.79 12.40 18.37
N GLU A 61 -2.18 11.16 18.58
CA GLU A 61 -1.27 10.06 18.87
C GLU A 61 -1.59 8.85 18.00
N ILE A 62 -0.56 8.04 17.73
CA ILE A 62 -0.66 6.78 17.00
C ILE A 62 -0.19 5.68 17.93
N HIS A 63 -1.05 4.69 18.14
CA HIS A 63 -0.75 3.52 18.93
C HIS A 63 -0.79 2.28 18.06
N SER A 64 0.16 1.38 18.23
CA SER A 64 0.18 0.07 17.57
C SER A 64 0.11 -1.06 18.59
N ASP A 65 -0.43 -2.19 18.17
CA ASP A 65 -0.35 -3.42 18.96
C ASP A 65 1.13 -3.74 19.26
N PRO A 66 1.49 -4.17 20.50
CA PRO A 66 2.88 -4.49 20.86
C PRO A 66 3.53 -5.56 19.96
N SER A 67 2.73 -6.44 19.33
CA SER A 67 3.20 -7.45 18.38
C SER A 67 3.31 -6.96 16.93
N PHE A 68 3.00 -5.67 16.69
CA PHE A 68 3.00 -5.04 15.36
C PHE A 68 4.17 -4.05 15.27
N ASP A 69 5.15 -4.35 14.40
CA ASP A 69 6.29 -3.49 14.12
C ASP A 69 5.99 -2.61 12.90
N MET A 70 5.73 -1.33 13.11
CA MET A 70 5.40 -0.38 12.04
C MET A 70 6.47 -0.31 10.93
N ASN A 71 7.74 -0.60 11.24
CA ASN A 71 8.82 -0.55 10.25
C ASN A 71 8.92 -1.82 9.39
N LYS A 72 8.45 -2.95 9.90
CA LYS A 72 8.55 -4.26 9.24
C LYS A 72 7.23 -4.77 8.70
N ASP A 73 6.15 -4.51 9.43
CA ASP A 73 4.84 -5.09 9.15
C ASP A 73 4.00 -4.25 8.18
N ILE A 74 4.45 -3.02 7.81
CA ILE A 74 3.78 -2.15 6.85
C ILE A 74 4.50 -2.20 5.50
N PHE A 75 3.72 -2.35 4.42
CA PHE A 75 4.17 -2.08 3.07
C PHE A 75 3.38 -0.90 2.48
N TYR A 76 4.07 0.19 2.15
CA TYR A 76 3.46 1.40 1.61
C TYR A 76 3.80 1.60 0.14
N ILE A 77 2.76 1.73 -0.70
CA ILE A 77 2.88 2.17 -2.09
C ILE A 77 2.16 3.51 -2.25
N GLY A 78 2.93 4.57 -2.47
CA GLY A 78 2.42 5.90 -2.81
C GLY A 78 2.60 6.21 -4.29
N HIS A 79 2.47 7.49 -4.65
CA HIS A 79 2.70 7.96 -6.02
C HIS A 79 4.13 7.69 -6.55
N LYS A 80 5.12 7.64 -5.66
CA LYS A 80 6.47 7.16 -5.98
C LYS A 80 6.55 5.69 -5.63
N TYR A 81 6.73 4.85 -6.62
CA TYR A 81 6.65 3.39 -6.49
C TYR A 81 7.80 2.72 -5.74
N GLY A 82 8.78 3.48 -5.23
CA GLY A 82 9.95 2.93 -4.51
C GLY A 82 10.92 2.14 -5.39
N LEU A 83 10.76 2.18 -6.71
CA LEU A 83 11.59 1.45 -7.66
C LEU A 83 12.88 2.21 -7.98
N LYS A 84 13.97 1.47 -8.14
CA LYS A 84 15.29 1.98 -8.55
C LYS A 84 15.35 1.98 -10.09
N ASN A 85 15.39 3.17 -10.69
CA ASN A 85 15.28 3.36 -12.13
C ASN A 85 16.42 2.69 -12.94
N GLU A 86 17.62 2.62 -12.38
CA GLU A 86 18.82 2.07 -13.00
C GLU A 86 18.87 0.54 -12.97
N LEU A 87 18.10 -0.09 -12.09
CA LEU A 87 18.00 -1.53 -11.97
C LEU A 87 16.96 -2.09 -12.93
N THR A 88 17.14 -3.36 -13.34
CA THR A 88 16.13 -4.09 -14.10
C THR A 88 14.91 -4.40 -13.24
N VAL A 89 13.83 -4.85 -13.86
CA VAL A 89 12.64 -5.36 -13.17
C VAL A 89 13.04 -6.47 -12.21
N TYR A 90 13.77 -7.48 -12.69
CA TYR A 90 14.24 -8.58 -11.85
C TYR A 90 15.03 -8.09 -10.63
N GLN A 91 16.03 -7.23 -10.86
CA GLN A 91 16.85 -6.69 -9.78
C GLN A 91 16.07 -5.88 -8.74
N ASN A 92 15.02 -5.15 -9.16
CA ASN A 92 14.13 -4.44 -8.21
C ASN A 92 13.33 -5.42 -7.35
N LEU A 93 12.80 -6.48 -7.93
CA LEU A 93 12.01 -7.49 -7.19
C LEU A 93 12.90 -8.33 -6.29
N GLU A 94 14.06 -8.75 -6.77
CA GLU A 94 15.08 -9.46 -5.99
C GLU A 94 15.57 -8.61 -4.81
N TYR A 95 15.83 -7.32 -5.03
CA TYR A 95 16.18 -6.40 -3.94
C TYR A 95 15.09 -6.33 -2.86
N ALA A 96 13.83 -6.31 -3.26
CA ALA A 96 12.70 -6.29 -2.34
C ALA A 96 12.60 -7.59 -1.52
N LEU A 97 12.80 -8.76 -2.14
CA LEU A 97 12.85 -10.06 -1.47
C LEU A 97 14.00 -10.13 -0.46
N ASN A 98 15.20 -9.76 -0.88
CA ASN A 98 16.37 -9.78 -0.01
C ASN A 98 16.20 -8.85 1.21
N PHE A 99 15.58 -7.68 1.01
CA PHE A 99 15.27 -6.76 2.11
C PHE A 99 14.28 -7.37 3.12
N ALA A 100 13.35 -8.20 2.63
CA ALA A 100 12.38 -8.90 3.45
C ALA A 100 12.90 -10.22 4.05
N ASN A 101 14.18 -10.58 3.83
CA ASN A 101 14.78 -11.88 4.19
C ASN A 101 13.97 -13.07 3.64
N ASN A 102 13.47 -12.94 2.43
CA ASN A 102 12.77 -14.00 1.71
C ASN A 102 13.63 -14.49 0.55
N ASP A 103 14.05 -15.75 0.61
CA ASP A 103 14.94 -16.37 -0.39
C ASP A 103 14.19 -17.06 -1.53
N ASP A 104 12.84 -16.97 -1.58
CA ASP A 104 12.04 -17.58 -2.66
C ASP A 104 12.04 -16.72 -3.93
N HIS A 105 13.16 -16.75 -4.66
CA HIS A 105 13.30 -16.06 -5.95
C HIS A 105 12.48 -16.71 -7.09
N THR A 106 11.98 -17.92 -6.92
CA THR A 106 11.18 -18.62 -7.94
C THR A 106 9.82 -17.96 -8.14
N SER A 107 9.32 -17.27 -7.12
CA SER A 107 8.06 -16.53 -7.15
C SER A 107 8.09 -15.29 -8.07
N ILE A 108 9.27 -14.69 -8.35
CA ILE A 108 9.40 -13.48 -9.19
C ILE A 108 8.86 -13.72 -10.62
N GLU A 109 9.30 -14.79 -11.26
CA GLU A 109 8.88 -15.07 -12.64
C GLU A 109 7.40 -15.39 -12.73
N SER A 110 6.88 -16.16 -11.77
CA SER A 110 5.46 -16.51 -11.69
C SER A 110 4.59 -15.26 -11.53
N GLU A 111 4.93 -14.35 -10.62
CA GLU A 111 4.20 -13.11 -10.43
C GLU A 111 4.27 -12.20 -11.67
N LEU A 112 5.43 -12.10 -12.30
CA LEU A 112 5.57 -11.35 -13.56
C LEU A 112 4.72 -11.95 -14.70
N GLU A 113 4.57 -13.26 -14.74
CA GLU A 113 3.75 -13.95 -15.74
C GLU A 113 2.26 -13.66 -15.53
N GLU A 114 1.76 -13.73 -14.30
CA GLU A 114 0.37 -13.40 -13.96
C GLU A 114 -0.02 -11.97 -14.41
N TYR A 115 0.89 -11.00 -14.24
CA TYR A 115 0.66 -9.62 -14.68
C TYR A 115 1.05 -9.37 -16.16
N SER A 116 1.43 -10.40 -16.93
CA SER A 116 1.92 -10.29 -18.31
C SER A 116 3.14 -9.37 -18.44
N MET A 117 3.99 -9.34 -17.43
CA MET A 117 5.19 -8.49 -17.34
C MET A 117 6.50 -9.25 -17.58
N LYS A 118 6.49 -10.58 -17.73
CA LYS A 118 7.69 -11.43 -17.86
C LYS A 118 8.64 -10.98 -18.97
N LYS A 119 8.12 -10.49 -20.10
CA LYS A 119 8.94 -9.96 -21.21
C LYS A 119 9.81 -8.75 -20.83
N TYR A 120 9.50 -8.07 -19.74
CA TYR A 120 10.24 -6.90 -19.25
C TYR A 120 11.24 -7.24 -18.16
N ILE A 121 11.42 -8.51 -17.79
CA ILE A 121 12.22 -8.96 -16.64
C ILE A 121 13.64 -8.37 -16.63
N ASN A 122 14.28 -8.28 -17.81
CA ASN A 122 15.63 -7.71 -17.97
C ASN A 122 15.62 -6.23 -18.39
N THR A 123 14.45 -5.59 -18.43
CA THR A 123 14.33 -4.17 -18.80
C THR A 123 14.60 -3.29 -17.58
N GLN A 124 15.44 -2.25 -17.73
CA GLN A 124 15.62 -1.26 -16.67
C GLN A 124 14.32 -0.49 -16.45
N VAL A 125 14.01 -0.23 -15.16
CA VAL A 125 12.75 0.41 -14.75
C VAL A 125 12.56 1.79 -15.38
N ARG A 126 13.63 2.55 -15.66
CA ARG A 126 13.53 3.86 -16.34
C ARG A 126 12.85 3.81 -17.70
N TYR A 127 12.90 2.67 -18.41
CA TYR A 127 12.28 2.50 -19.73
C TYR A 127 10.83 2.01 -19.68
N LEU A 128 10.31 1.72 -18.50
CA LEU A 128 8.93 1.30 -18.31
C LEU A 128 7.98 2.50 -18.30
N SER A 129 6.77 2.29 -18.84
CA SER A 129 5.68 3.26 -18.68
C SER A 129 5.26 3.38 -17.21
N HIS A 130 4.54 4.46 -16.86
CA HIS A 130 4.04 4.68 -15.51
C HIS A 130 3.16 3.52 -15.01
N GLY A 131 2.26 3.01 -15.86
CA GLY A 131 1.43 1.86 -15.54
C GLY A 131 2.23 0.57 -15.31
N GLN A 132 3.28 0.33 -16.12
CA GLN A 132 4.18 -0.81 -15.94
C GLN A 132 4.96 -0.70 -14.62
N LYS A 133 5.48 0.48 -14.28
CA LYS A 133 6.14 0.72 -12.98
C LYS A 133 5.20 0.45 -11.81
N LYS A 134 3.95 0.87 -11.93
CA LYS A 134 2.92 0.59 -10.92
C LYS A 134 2.72 -0.91 -10.73
N ILE A 135 2.61 -1.67 -11.82
CA ILE A 135 2.46 -3.13 -11.76
C ILE A 135 3.66 -3.77 -11.03
N ILE A 136 4.89 -3.38 -11.36
CA ILE A 136 6.09 -3.92 -10.68
C ILE A 136 6.05 -3.61 -9.18
N SER A 137 5.62 -2.42 -8.81
CA SER A 137 5.45 -2.06 -7.39
C SER A 137 4.36 -2.90 -6.70
N LEU A 138 3.25 -3.21 -7.40
CA LEU A 138 2.19 -4.08 -6.87
C LEU A 138 2.65 -5.54 -6.73
N ILE A 139 3.52 -6.03 -7.63
CA ILE A 139 4.12 -7.37 -7.52
C ILE A 139 4.95 -7.49 -6.22
N GLN A 140 5.62 -6.43 -5.79
CA GLN A 140 6.36 -6.47 -4.52
C GLN A 140 5.47 -6.81 -3.31
N LEU A 141 4.17 -6.41 -3.33
CA LEU A 141 3.22 -6.74 -2.25
C LEU A 141 3.06 -8.24 -2.04
N THR A 142 3.08 -9.02 -3.13
CA THR A 142 2.85 -10.47 -3.08
C THR A 142 4.13 -11.24 -2.74
N LEU A 143 5.28 -10.65 -3.03
CA LEU A 143 6.59 -11.23 -2.75
C LEU A 143 7.04 -11.02 -1.30
N ILE A 144 6.53 -9.97 -0.64
CA ILE A 144 6.96 -9.60 0.71
C ILE A 144 5.84 -9.91 1.71
N SER A 145 6.20 -10.56 2.81
CA SER A 145 5.24 -10.90 3.87
C SER A 145 5.12 -9.74 4.87
N ASN A 146 4.11 -8.88 4.66
CA ASN A 146 3.76 -7.79 5.58
C ASN A 146 2.34 -7.98 6.12
N LYS A 147 2.05 -7.43 7.31
CA LYS A 147 0.72 -7.54 7.92
C LYS A 147 -0.25 -6.48 7.42
N LEU A 148 0.24 -5.31 7.00
CA LEU A 148 -0.59 -4.19 6.57
C LEU A 148 -0.10 -3.62 5.24
N TRP A 149 -0.98 -3.61 4.23
CA TRP A 149 -0.75 -2.91 2.98
C TRP A 149 -1.41 -1.54 2.99
N LEU A 150 -0.64 -0.50 2.70
CA LEU A 150 -1.08 0.87 2.55
C LEU A 150 -0.88 1.31 1.11
N LEU A 151 -1.97 1.49 0.35
CA LEU A 151 -1.92 1.67 -1.10
C LEU A 151 -2.61 2.98 -1.52
N ASP A 152 -1.85 3.88 -2.10
CA ASP A 152 -2.37 5.17 -2.57
C ASP A 152 -2.89 5.04 -4.01
N GLU A 153 -4.22 5.10 -4.16
CA GLU A 153 -4.93 4.95 -5.44
C GLU A 153 -4.50 3.71 -6.26
N PRO A 154 -4.56 2.49 -5.70
CA PRO A 154 -3.96 1.32 -6.33
C PRO A 154 -4.56 0.97 -7.70
N PHE A 155 -5.83 1.28 -7.94
CA PHE A 155 -6.55 0.88 -9.17
C PHE A 155 -6.39 1.87 -10.33
N THR A 156 -5.93 3.10 -10.06
CA THR A 156 -5.79 4.14 -11.10
C THR A 156 -4.78 3.72 -12.16
N GLY A 157 -5.18 3.78 -13.43
CA GLY A 157 -4.31 3.43 -14.57
C GLY A 157 -4.13 1.93 -14.83
N LEU A 158 -4.86 1.06 -14.14
CA LEU A 158 -4.92 -0.37 -14.42
C LEU A 158 -6.14 -0.71 -15.30
N ASP A 159 -5.99 -1.68 -16.19
CA ASP A 159 -7.11 -2.30 -16.90
C ASP A 159 -7.88 -3.25 -15.97
N LYS A 160 -9.10 -3.66 -16.42
CA LYS A 160 -10.00 -4.48 -15.62
C LYS A 160 -9.35 -5.81 -15.18
N ILE A 161 -8.60 -6.46 -16.07
CA ILE A 161 -7.96 -7.76 -15.78
C ILE A 161 -6.97 -7.61 -14.62
N LYS A 162 -6.17 -6.55 -14.63
CA LYS A 162 -5.20 -6.27 -13.56
C LYS A 162 -5.84 -5.82 -12.25
N ILE A 163 -6.99 -5.12 -12.34
CA ILE A 163 -7.80 -4.78 -11.15
C ILE A 163 -8.33 -6.05 -10.52
N ASP A 164 -8.94 -6.96 -11.29
CA ASP A 164 -9.50 -8.21 -10.78
C ASP A 164 -8.39 -9.10 -10.16
N LEU A 165 -7.21 -9.16 -10.79
CA LEU A 165 -6.05 -9.85 -10.25
C LEU A 165 -5.59 -9.23 -8.92
N LEU A 166 -5.47 -7.91 -8.84
CA LEU A 166 -5.08 -7.22 -7.61
C LEU A 166 -6.10 -7.46 -6.48
N LEU A 167 -7.40 -7.42 -6.79
CA LEU A 167 -8.46 -7.72 -5.82
C LEU A 167 -8.35 -9.15 -5.29
N SER A 168 -8.09 -10.13 -6.16
CA SER A 168 -7.84 -11.52 -5.75
C SER A 168 -6.62 -11.65 -4.81
N LYS A 169 -5.52 -10.94 -5.11
CA LYS A 169 -4.32 -10.91 -4.23
C LYS A 169 -4.63 -10.24 -2.88
N MET A 170 -5.44 -9.18 -2.89
CA MET A 170 -5.92 -8.52 -1.66
C MET A 170 -6.76 -9.46 -0.80
N ASP A 171 -7.68 -10.21 -1.40
CA ASP A 171 -8.52 -11.19 -0.69
C ASP A 171 -7.67 -12.32 -0.08
N LYS A 172 -6.68 -12.81 -0.82
CA LYS A 172 -5.71 -13.79 -0.32
C LYS A 172 -4.91 -13.22 0.86
N HIS A 173 -4.44 -11.98 0.78
CA HIS A 173 -3.71 -11.33 1.87
C HIS A 173 -4.55 -11.23 3.14
N VAL A 174 -5.80 -10.79 3.04
CA VAL A 174 -6.72 -10.67 4.18
C VAL A 174 -7.08 -12.05 4.76
N SER A 175 -7.28 -13.07 3.92
CA SER A 175 -7.52 -14.45 4.39
C SER A 175 -6.32 -15.00 5.18
N ASN A 176 -5.10 -14.56 4.86
CA ASN A 176 -3.85 -14.90 5.53
C ASN A 176 -3.50 -13.94 6.69
N MET A 177 -4.50 -13.39 7.36
CA MET A 177 -4.36 -12.52 8.54
C MET A 177 -3.85 -11.10 8.25
N GLY A 178 -3.65 -10.71 6.98
CA GLY A 178 -3.27 -9.37 6.60
C GLY A 178 -4.43 -8.37 6.65
N SER A 179 -4.11 -7.08 6.54
CA SER A 179 -5.07 -5.98 6.43
C SER A 179 -4.64 -4.99 5.36
N ILE A 180 -5.59 -4.23 4.86
CA ILE A 180 -5.35 -3.32 3.73
C ILE A 180 -6.04 -1.99 3.99
N VAL A 181 -5.33 -0.90 3.75
CA VAL A 181 -5.91 0.44 3.64
C VAL A 181 -5.59 0.99 2.25
N ILE A 182 -6.60 1.32 1.49
CA ILE A 182 -6.43 1.99 0.20
C ILE A 182 -6.98 3.42 0.27
N THR A 183 -6.51 4.25 -0.67
CA THR A 183 -7.19 5.51 -0.97
C THR A 183 -7.88 5.43 -2.33
N SER A 184 -8.98 6.16 -2.49
CA SER A 184 -9.68 6.27 -3.77
C SER A 184 -10.51 7.56 -3.85
N HIS A 185 -11.13 7.82 -5.00
CA HIS A 185 -12.08 8.93 -5.16
C HIS A 185 -13.52 8.54 -4.78
N ASN A 186 -13.84 7.24 -4.82
CA ASN A 186 -15.19 6.75 -4.65
C ASN A 186 -15.23 5.56 -3.69
N VAL A 187 -16.43 5.22 -3.21
CA VAL A 187 -16.67 3.99 -2.46
C VAL A 187 -16.24 2.75 -3.25
N LYS A 188 -15.81 1.72 -2.55
CA LYS A 188 -15.41 0.42 -3.11
C LYS A 188 -16.24 -0.69 -2.49
N GLU A 189 -16.75 -1.57 -3.33
CA GLU A 189 -17.40 -2.79 -2.85
C GLU A 189 -16.43 -3.67 -2.07
N ASN A 190 -16.93 -4.35 -1.04
CA ASN A 190 -16.15 -5.23 -0.16
C ASN A 190 -15.03 -4.52 0.64
N PHE A 191 -15.15 -3.21 0.86
CA PHE A 191 -14.29 -2.42 1.73
C PHE A 191 -15.11 -1.66 2.77
N ASP A 192 -14.54 -1.47 3.95
CA ASP A 192 -15.06 -0.52 4.94
C ASP A 192 -14.75 0.90 4.44
N ASN A 193 -15.77 1.57 3.91
CA ASN A 193 -15.60 2.86 3.26
C ASN A 193 -15.64 4.01 4.27
N ILE A 194 -14.58 4.78 4.33
CA ILE A 194 -14.37 5.88 5.26
C ILE A 194 -14.19 7.17 4.46
N LYS A 195 -15.12 8.10 4.64
CA LYS A 195 -15.05 9.39 3.96
C LYS A 195 -14.09 10.33 4.69
N LEU A 196 -13.12 10.86 3.96
CA LEU A 196 -12.27 11.95 4.45
C LEU A 196 -12.81 13.26 3.86
N CYS A 197 -13.25 14.16 4.76
CA CYS A 197 -13.87 15.45 4.41
C CYS A 197 -12.86 16.58 4.48
#